data_5fe4d3670d3b711603bd01564acfe0af
#
_entry.id   5fe4d3670d3b711603bd01564acfe0af
#
_cell.length_a   1.000
_cell.length_b   1.000
_cell.length_c   1.000
_cell.angle_alpha   90.00
_cell.angle_beta   90.00
_cell.angle_gamma   90.00
#
_symmetry.space_group_name_H-M   'P 1'
#
loop_
_entity.id
_entity.type
_entity.pdbx_description
1 polymer ?
#
loop_
_entity_poly.entity_id
_entity_poly.type
_entity_poly.pdbx_seq_one_letter_code
_entity_poly.pdbx_strand_id
1 'polypeptide(L)'
;MLRRLTTLLALAIATTSCSSITGADLTTPPPEVTVTSTGDVTDSPPATPGPPGLAVVPEGGADLYESPAGTVLQTVHQGLILPVLGVDGSWLEVMDSCSNPVWVNQGDVTIVPAASPQPPGPGFDLARAVVIVDAGHGGRDWGAPGIDGTRESDFNLDIADRLRDLLLTSHDVDWESGRIVSGATYPAVSGAHMTRDTAGPDEGDFEAGLAYRATMANSVGADALIAIHNNTGTDRTFQDPPRAVFYALSVDGSDRLASLIDEELVRSFDPYATEWQGSGIQGTASRRDVDTGSDFYGLLRRSEAPAVIIEGVYVTDPAQNQLLQTTVFRQAYAEGIYRGLVRFLTTDETGSPINEPIDFQGNVGSPTTTNCVVPEQRVP
;
A
#
# COMPACT_ATOMS: atom_id res chain seq x y z
N MET A 1 60.54 -2.36 -28.03
CA MET A 1 60.69 -3.74 -27.56
C MET A 1 60.25 -3.81 -26.13
N LEU A 2 59.03 -4.24 -25.87
CA LEU A 2 58.62 -4.79 -24.57
C LEU A 2 57.33 -5.62 -24.80
N ARG A 3 57.44 -6.89 -24.47
CA ARG A 3 56.40 -7.91 -24.74
C ARG A 3 55.26 -7.78 -23.71
N ARG A 4 54.03 -7.89 -24.22
CA ARG A 4 52.80 -8.09 -23.41
C ARG A 4 52.71 -9.58 -23.01
N LEU A 5 52.59 -9.85 -21.72
CA LEU A 5 52.19 -11.16 -21.20
C LEU A 5 50.64 -11.12 -21.03
N THR A 6 49.95 -12.02 -21.74
CA THR A 6 48.54 -12.27 -21.61
C THR A 6 48.37 -13.52 -20.74
N THR A 7 47.77 -13.39 -19.59
CA THR A 7 47.42 -14.53 -18.71
C THR A 7 45.97 -14.93 -19.00
N LEU A 8 45.78 -16.10 -19.61
CA LEU A 8 44.47 -16.75 -19.73
C LEU A 8 44.14 -17.43 -18.41
N LEU A 9 43.00 -17.14 -17.84
CA LEU A 9 42.40 -17.88 -16.73
C LEU A 9 41.32 -18.79 -17.31
N ALA A 10 41.55 -20.10 -17.25
CA ALA A 10 40.60 -21.12 -17.70
C ALA A 10 39.60 -21.40 -16.58
N LEU A 11 38.31 -21.21 -16.88
CA LEU A 11 37.20 -21.54 -15.98
C LEU A 11 36.75 -22.98 -16.28
N ALA A 12 36.92 -23.90 -15.34
CA ALA A 12 36.47 -25.27 -15.42
C ALA A 12 34.95 -25.35 -15.12
N ILE A 13 34.17 -25.81 -16.11
CA ILE A 13 32.76 -26.11 -15.96
C ILE A 13 32.64 -27.56 -15.50
N ALA A 14 32.14 -27.79 -14.30
CA ALA A 14 31.78 -29.12 -13.81
C ALA A 14 30.37 -29.48 -14.32
N THR A 15 30.29 -30.46 -15.20
CA THR A 15 29.03 -31.06 -15.65
C THR A 15 28.66 -32.19 -14.69
N THR A 16 27.56 -32.02 -13.95
CA THR A 16 26.98 -33.09 -13.15
C THR A 16 25.91 -33.80 -13.99
N SER A 17 26.16 -35.10 -14.22
CA SER A 17 25.30 -35.99 -15.00
C SER A 17 23.99 -36.28 -14.27
N CYS A 18 22.90 -36.15 -14.98
CA CYS A 18 21.56 -36.57 -14.56
C CYS A 18 21.42 -38.08 -14.79
N SER A 19 21.24 -38.87 -13.73
CA SER A 19 20.91 -40.29 -13.82
C SER A 19 19.40 -40.45 -13.97
N SER A 20 19.00 -41.04 -15.07
CA SER A 20 17.64 -41.47 -15.39
C SER A 20 17.17 -42.59 -14.46
N ILE A 21 16.03 -42.38 -13.77
CA ILE A 21 15.28 -43.48 -13.13
C ILE A 21 14.13 -43.83 -14.05
N THR A 22 14.15 -45.07 -14.54
CA THR A 22 13.14 -45.68 -15.38
C THR A 22 12.08 -46.38 -14.52
N GLY A 23 10.80 -46.14 -14.81
CA GLY A 23 9.72 -47.14 -14.73
C GLY A 23 9.08 -47.34 -13.35
N ALA A 24 7.94 -46.73 -13.14
CA ALA A 24 6.87 -47.31 -12.32
C ALA A 24 5.56 -47.27 -13.11
N ASP A 25 4.98 -48.45 -13.22
CA ASP A 25 3.78 -48.83 -13.95
C ASP A 25 2.53 -48.16 -13.30
N LEU A 26 1.81 -47.33 -14.05
CA LEU A 26 0.58 -46.66 -13.61
C LEU A 26 -0.64 -47.29 -14.32
N THR A 27 -1.04 -48.48 -13.85
CA THR A 27 -2.32 -49.09 -14.25
C THR A 27 -3.11 -49.56 -13.04
N THR A 28 -3.63 -48.63 -12.24
CA THR A 28 -4.83 -48.87 -11.40
C THR A 28 -5.47 -47.52 -11.09
N PRO A 29 -6.76 -47.29 -11.47
CA PRO A 29 -7.47 -46.11 -11.07
C PRO A 29 -7.83 -46.18 -9.56
N PRO A 30 -7.81 -45.07 -8.84
CA PRO A 30 -8.26 -45.03 -7.45
C PRO A 30 -9.80 -45.26 -7.34
N PRO A 31 -10.27 -45.83 -6.22
CA PRO A 31 -11.67 -46.13 -6.04
C PRO A 31 -12.53 -44.84 -6.00
N GLU A 32 -13.64 -44.90 -6.71
CA GLU A 32 -14.69 -43.88 -6.79
C GLU A 32 -15.30 -43.67 -5.40
N VAL A 33 -15.08 -42.51 -4.80
CA VAL A 33 -15.74 -42.09 -3.55
C VAL A 33 -17.09 -41.50 -3.93
N THR A 34 -18.14 -42.26 -3.74
CA THR A 34 -19.50 -41.80 -3.85
C THR A 34 -19.83 -40.88 -2.69
N VAL A 35 -19.83 -39.58 -2.94
CA VAL A 35 -20.32 -38.58 -1.98
C VAL A 35 -21.84 -38.54 -2.09
N THR A 36 -22.52 -39.18 -1.15
CA THR A 36 -23.96 -39.00 -0.95
C THR A 36 -24.19 -37.62 -0.34
N SER A 37 -24.66 -36.70 -1.16
CA SER A 37 -25.20 -35.42 -0.72
C SER A 37 -26.52 -35.67 0.00
N THR A 38 -26.52 -35.65 1.32
CA THR A 38 -27.70 -35.34 2.10
C THR A 38 -27.65 -33.86 2.42
N GLY A 39 -28.52 -33.10 1.74
CA GLY A 39 -28.73 -31.71 2.04
C GLY A 39 -29.23 -31.53 3.47
N ASP A 40 -28.79 -30.48 4.08
CA ASP A 40 -29.72 -29.56 4.75
C ASP A 40 -29.06 -28.20 5.00
N VAL A 41 -29.73 -27.20 4.48
CA VAL A 41 -30.02 -25.87 5.00
C VAL A 41 -28.96 -25.23 5.86
N THR A 42 -28.16 -24.43 5.21
CA THR A 42 -27.83 -23.05 5.51
C THR A 42 -28.43 -22.52 6.83
N ASP A 43 -27.67 -22.67 7.91
CA ASP A 43 -27.54 -21.63 8.89
C ASP A 43 -26.19 -20.95 8.61
N SER A 44 -26.19 -19.96 7.71
CA SER A 44 -25.11 -18.98 7.74
C SER A 44 -25.16 -18.35 9.12
N PRO A 45 -24.08 -18.38 9.90
CA PRO A 45 -24.06 -17.62 11.13
C PRO A 45 -24.48 -16.18 10.81
N PRO A 46 -25.24 -15.51 11.69
CA PRO A 46 -25.59 -14.11 11.47
C PRO A 46 -24.29 -13.37 11.19
N ALA A 47 -24.27 -12.57 10.12
CA ALA A 47 -23.14 -11.77 9.74
C ALA A 47 -22.65 -11.05 11.01
N THR A 48 -21.45 -11.35 11.44
CA THR A 48 -20.82 -10.65 12.56
C THR A 48 -20.90 -9.17 12.19
N PRO A 49 -21.39 -8.29 13.06
CA PRO A 49 -21.34 -6.86 12.78
C PRO A 49 -19.92 -6.52 12.37
N GLY A 50 -19.75 -5.85 11.24
CA GLY A 50 -18.42 -5.45 10.79
C GLY A 50 -17.66 -4.72 11.90
N PRO A 51 -16.33 -4.71 11.87
CA PRO A 51 -15.51 -4.07 12.89
C PRO A 51 -15.95 -2.60 13.05
N PRO A 52 -15.91 -2.04 14.28
CA PRO A 52 -16.43 -0.70 14.56
C PRO A 52 -15.57 0.44 13.96
N GLY A 53 -14.57 0.16 13.16
CA GLY A 53 -13.74 1.16 12.50
C GLY A 53 -12.32 1.21 13.06
N LEU A 54 -11.85 2.41 13.42
CA LEU A 54 -10.49 2.63 13.96
C LEU A 54 -10.57 3.12 15.40
N ALA A 55 -9.61 2.73 16.21
CA ALA A 55 -9.37 3.27 17.53
C ALA A 55 -8.14 4.19 17.48
N VAL A 56 -8.30 5.45 17.80
CA VAL A 56 -7.23 6.45 17.80
C VAL A 56 -6.77 6.69 19.23
N VAL A 57 -5.48 6.55 19.47
CA VAL A 57 -4.87 6.74 20.78
C VAL A 57 -4.81 8.25 21.10
N PRO A 58 -5.44 8.72 22.21
CA PRO A 58 -5.51 10.13 22.57
C PRO A 58 -4.20 10.63 23.19
N GLU A 59 -4.16 11.94 23.53
CA GLU A 59 -3.11 12.51 24.35
C GLU A 59 -3.02 11.77 25.70
N GLY A 60 -1.80 11.36 26.06
CA GLY A 60 -1.54 10.51 27.23
C GLY A 60 -1.28 9.05 26.91
N GLY A 61 -1.54 8.64 25.66
CA GLY A 61 -1.32 7.25 25.25
C GLY A 61 -2.42 6.29 25.67
N ALA A 62 -2.24 5.01 25.37
CA ALA A 62 -3.11 3.92 25.80
C ALA A 62 -2.31 2.65 26.08
N ASP A 63 -2.79 1.83 26.97
CA ASP A 63 -2.19 0.52 27.23
C ASP A 63 -2.79 -0.55 26.30
N LEU A 64 -1.92 -1.35 25.69
CA LEU A 64 -2.30 -2.55 24.96
C LEU A 64 -2.15 -3.78 25.85
N TYR A 65 -3.11 -4.69 25.75
CA TYR A 65 -3.22 -5.86 26.64
C TYR A 65 -3.18 -7.16 25.83
N GLU A 66 -2.71 -8.24 26.48
CA GLU A 66 -2.73 -9.59 25.92
C GLU A 66 -4.17 -10.13 25.78
N SER A 67 -5.07 -9.75 26.66
CA SER A 67 -6.49 -10.13 26.69
C SER A 67 -7.29 -9.09 27.48
N PRO A 68 -8.64 -9.08 27.41
CA PRO A 68 -9.48 -8.20 28.23
C PRO A 68 -9.12 -8.28 29.71
N ALA A 69 -8.76 -7.14 30.30
CA ALA A 69 -8.28 -7.00 31.70
C ALA A 69 -7.06 -7.88 32.04
N GLY A 70 -6.31 -8.33 31.04
CA GLY A 70 -5.11 -9.15 31.19
C GLY A 70 -3.85 -8.35 31.49
N THR A 71 -2.70 -8.90 31.11
CA THR A 71 -1.40 -8.26 31.28
C THR A 71 -1.24 -7.14 30.27
N VAL A 72 -0.74 -5.97 30.71
CA VAL A 72 -0.29 -4.90 29.82
C VAL A 72 0.94 -5.38 29.07
N LEU A 73 0.86 -5.39 27.75
CA LEU A 73 1.97 -5.71 26.87
C LEU A 73 2.86 -4.48 26.64
N GLN A 74 2.20 -3.34 26.43
CA GLN A 74 2.88 -2.12 26.03
C GLN A 74 1.96 -0.90 26.21
N THR A 75 2.55 0.27 26.46
CA THR A 75 1.86 1.56 26.36
C THR A 75 2.24 2.23 25.04
N VAL A 76 1.24 2.61 24.25
CA VAL A 76 1.43 3.22 22.93
C VAL A 76 1.20 4.73 22.97
N HIS A 77 1.84 5.43 22.04
CA HIS A 77 1.83 6.90 22.01
C HIS A 77 0.54 7.47 21.39
N GLN A 78 0.31 8.73 21.68
CA GLN A 78 -0.74 9.54 21.05
C GLN A 78 -0.69 9.50 19.53
N GLY A 79 -1.83 9.46 18.89
CA GLY A 79 -1.99 9.51 17.44
C GLY A 79 -1.89 8.16 16.75
N LEU A 80 -1.39 7.10 17.43
CA LEU A 80 -1.40 5.77 16.84
C LEU A 80 -2.84 5.35 16.52
N ILE A 81 -3.03 4.84 15.31
CA ILE A 81 -4.33 4.35 14.83
C ILE A 81 -4.32 2.84 14.90
N LEU A 82 -5.33 2.26 15.52
CA LEU A 82 -5.46 0.83 15.71
C LEU A 82 -6.72 0.34 14.99
N PRO A 83 -6.59 -0.47 13.92
CA PRO A 83 -7.74 -1.11 13.28
C PRO A 83 -8.48 -2.00 14.27
N VAL A 84 -9.80 -1.82 14.39
CA VAL A 84 -10.61 -2.64 15.30
C VAL A 84 -11.02 -3.92 14.60
N LEU A 85 -10.71 -5.05 15.24
CA LEU A 85 -11.02 -6.40 14.75
C LEU A 85 -12.31 -6.94 15.37
N GLY A 86 -12.60 -6.56 16.63
CA GLY A 86 -13.75 -7.07 17.36
C GLY A 86 -14.04 -6.28 18.64
N VAL A 87 -15.16 -6.61 19.30
CA VAL A 87 -15.61 -5.97 20.53
C VAL A 87 -16.03 -7.04 21.53
N ASP A 88 -15.52 -6.97 22.77
CA ASP A 88 -15.96 -7.79 23.90
C ASP A 88 -16.24 -6.89 25.12
N GLY A 89 -17.50 -6.56 25.34
CA GLY A 89 -17.92 -5.65 26.38
C GLY A 89 -17.33 -4.24 26.22
N SER A 90 -16.47 -3.83 27.16
CA SER A 90 -15.73 -2.56 27.11
C SER A 90 -14.34 -2.67 26.45
N TRP A 91 -14.01 -3.82 25.90
CA TRP A 91 -12.73 -4.10 25.27
C TRP A 91 -12.84 -4.17 23.77
N LEU A 92 -11.85 -3.63 23.09
CA LEU A 92 -11.68 -3.74 21.65
C LEU A 92 -10.51 -4.67 21.36
N GLU A 93 -10.75 -5.69 20.55
CA GLU A 93 -9.67 -6.38 19.87
C GLU A 93 -9.21 -5.51 18.72
N VAL A 94 -7.93 -5.18 18.68
CA VAL A 94 -7.34 -4.29 17.68
C VAL A 94 -6.08 -4.92 17.10
N MET A 95 -5.65 -4.43 15.95
CA MET A 95 -4.36 -4.81 15.38
C MET A 95 -3.32 -3.74 15.70
N ASP A 96 -2.19 -4.15 16.26
CA ASP A 96 -1.04 -3.26 16.43
C ASP A 96 -0.31 -3.02 15.10
N SER A 97 0.60 -2.05 15.06
CA SER A 97 1.34 -1.72 13.83
C SER A 97 2.24 -2.86 13.33
N CYS A 98 2.56 -3.82 14.18
CA CYS A 98 3.30 -5.02 13.82
C CYS A 98 2.41 -6.16 13.29
N SER A 99 1.11 -5.90 13.13
CA SER A 99 0.10 -6.87 12.68
C SER A 99 -0.23 -7.97 13.70
N ASN A 100 -0.09 -7.70 14.98
CA ASN A 100 -0.52 -8.62 16.03
C ASN A 100 -1.90 -8.21 16.57
N PRO A 101 -2.81 -9.17 16.80
CA PRO A 101 -4.04 -8.91 17.54
C PRO A 101 -3.71 -8.65 19.03
N VAL A 102 -4.23 -7.55 19.54
CA VAL A 102 -4.07 -7.12 20.95
C VAL A 102 -5.36 -6.46 21.42
N TRP A 103 -5.45 -6.12 22.68
CA TRP A 103 -6.64 -5.54 23.27
C TRP A 103 -6.39 -4.15 23.82
N VAL A 104 -7.38 -3.27 23.69
CA VAL A 104 -7.39 -1.94 24.31
C VAL A 104 -8.74 -1.69 24.99
N ASN A 105 -8.76 -0.96 26.09
CA ASN A 105 -10.02 -0.56 26.69
C ASN A 105 -10.67 0.54 25.86
N GLN A 106 -11.95 0.41 25.57
CA GLN A 106 -12.70 1.37 24.75
C GLN A 106 -12.69 2.80 25.35
N GLY A 107 -12.58 2.89 26.68
CA GLY A 107 -12.52 4.19 27.39
C GLY A 107 -11.18 4.93 27.20
N ASP A 108 -10.13 4.24 26.74
CA ASP A 108 -8.78 4.77 26.59
C ASP A 108 -8.47 5.24 25.16
N VAL A 109 -9.43 5.13 24.24
CA VAL A 109 -9.26 5.47 22.83
C VAL A 109 -10.45 6.26 22.29
N THR A 110 -10.24 6.97 21.19
CA THR A 110 -11.32 7.61 20.43
C THR A 110 -11.70 6.73 19.25
N ILE A 111 -12.98 6.39 19.12
CA ILE A 111 -13.47 5.55 18.02
C ILE A 111 -13.80 6.40 16.79
N VAL A 112 -13.22 6.05 15.66
CA VAL A 112 -13.66 6.47 14.32
C VAL A 112 -14.55 5.36 13.78
N PRO A 113 -15.86 5.58 13.65
CA PRO A 113 -16.76 4.54 13.19
C PRO A 113 -16.47 4.14 11.74
N ALA A 114 -16.74 2.89 11.39
CA ALA A 114 -16.67 2.46 10.02
C ALA A 114 -17.64 3.26 9.14
N ALA A 115 -17.15 3.69 7.98
CA ALA A 115 -17.96 4.30 6.96
C ALA A 115 -18.77 3.23 6.20
N SER A 116 -19.82 3.67 5.52
CA SER A 116 -20.48 2.84 4.51
C SER A 116 -19.91 3.26 3.16
N PRO A 117 -19.11 2.42 2.50
CA PRO A 117 -18.53 2.75 1.20
C PRO A 117 -19.61 3.15 0.20
N GLN A 118 -19.30 4.12 -0.63
CA GLN A 118 -20.17 4.60 -1.69
C GLN A 118 -19.68 4.04 -3.04
N PRO A 119 -20.57 3.69 -3.97
CA PRO A 119 -20.10 3.35 -5.32
C PRO A 119 -19.43 4.58 -5.96
N PRO A 120 -18.17 4.46 -6.40
CA PRO A 120 -17.48 5.57 -7.05
C PRO A 120 -18.13 5.91 -8.40
N GLY A 121 -18.24 7.21 -8.70
CA GLY A 121 -18.82 7.70 -9.93
C GLY A 121 -19.69 8.95 -9.74
N PRO A 122 -20.44 9.36 -10.78
CA PRO A 122 -21.29 10.54 -10.71
C PRO A 122 -22.30 10.47 -9.54
N GLY A 123 -22.28 11.48 -8.69
CA GLY A 123 -23.15 11.57 -7.51
C GLY A 123 -22.50 11.08 -6.21
N PHE A 124 -21.25 10.67 -6.25
CA PHE A 124 -20.46 10.38 -5.05
C PHE A 124 -20.32 11.62 -4.16
N ASP A 125 -20.56 11.47 -2.88
CA ASP A 125 -20.43 12.55 -1.90
C ASP A 125 -19.02 12.55 -1.28
N LEU A 126 -18.14 13.39 -1.82
CA LEU A 126 -16.76 13.51 -1.34
C LEU A 126 -16.67 13.87 0.15
N ALA A 127 -17.63 14.64 0.67
CA ALA A 127 -17.61 15.01 2.10
C ALA A 127 -17.82 13.82 3.04
N ARG A 128 -18.22 12.66 2.51
CA ARG A 128 -18.38 11.41 3.25
C ARG A 128 -17.27 10.40 2.97
N ALA A 129 -16.38 10.70 2.02
CA ALA A 129 -15.32 9.80 1.64
C ALA A 129 -14.35 9.50 2.80
N VAL A 130 -13.88 8.27 2.86
CA VAL A 130 -12.79 7.85 3.74
C VAL A 130 -11.68 7.23 2.90
N VAL A 131 -10.48 7.77 3.01
CA VAL A 131 -9.31 7.36 2.25
C VAL A 131 -8.21 6.93 3.22
N ILE A 132 -7.61 5.79 2.96
CA ILE A 132 -6.37 5.40 3.63
C ILE A 132 -5.19 5.78 2.75
N VAL A 133 -4.29 6.57 3.31
CA VAL A 133 -3.05 6.99 2.67
C VAL A 133 -1.90 6.20 3.30
N ASP A 134 -1.33 5.30 2.53
CA ASP A 134 -0.26 4.44 2.98
C ASP A 134 1.09 4.99 2.50
N ALA A 135 1.90 5.49 3.42
CA ALA A 135 3.28 5.83 3.15
C ALA A 135 4.13 4.56 3.18
N GLY A 136 4.56 4.08 2.01
CA GLY A 136 5.31 2.83 1.88
C GLY A 136 6.58 2.79 2.73
N HIS A 137 6.96 1.59 3.21
CA HIS A 137 8.09 1.39 4.13
C HIS A 137 7.89 2.08 5.48
N GLY A 138 8.98 2.40 6.19
CA GLY A 138 8.98 3.14 7.46
C GLY A 138 9.72 2.44 8.59
N GLY A 139 10.06 3.16 9.62
CA GLY A 139 10.80 2.66 10.76
C GLY A 139 12.18 2.11 10.37
N ARG A 140 12.37 0.82 10.54
CA ARG A 140 13.61 0.12 10.17
C ARG A 140 13.67 -0.31 8.70
N ASP A 141 12.54 -0.34 8.05
CA ASP A 141 12.42 -0.57 6.61
C ASP A 141 12.50 0.77 5.86
N TRP A 142 13.69 1.12 5.42
CA TRP A 142 13.94 2.38 4.71
C TRP A 142 13.49 2.35 3.25
N GLY A 143 13.05 1.18 2.75
CA GLY A 143 12.86 0.98 1.31
C GLY A 143 14.18 0.99 0.56
N ALA A 144 14.15 1.43 -0.68
CA ALA A 144 15.34 1.55 -1.49
C ALA A 144 16.25 2.70 -0.98
N PRO A 145 17.56 2.45 -0.87
CA PRO A 145 18.53 3.51 -0.56
C PRO A 145 18.65 4.43 -1.78
N GLY A 146 18.36 5.70 -1.57
CA GLY A 146 18.54 6.73 -2.59
C GLY A 146 19.98 7.21 -2.67
N ILE A 147 20.20 8.19 -3.55
CA ILE A 147 21.50 8.86 -3.69
C ILE A 147 21.76 9.76 -2.48
N ASP A 148 23.01 9.92 -2.10
CA ASP A 148 23.45 10.81 -1.01
C ASP A 148 22.81 10.50 0.37
N GLY A 149 22.43 9.23 0.60
CA GLY A 149 21.91 8.79 1.88
C GLY A 149 20.42 9.11 2.09
N THR A 150 19.72 9.53 1.05
CA THR A 150 18.27 9.68 1.09
C THR A 150 17.58 8.31 1.17
N ARG A 151 16.38 8.27 1.70
CA ARG A 151 15.61 7.05 1.91
C ARG A 151 14.28 7.16 1.17
N GLU A 152 13.85 6.08 0.56
CA GLU A 152 12.54 6.02 -0.08
C GLU A 152 11.42 6.33 0.92
N SER A 153 11.49 5.75 2.11
CA SER A 153 10.49 5.95 3.17
C SER A 153 10.26 7.42 3.54
N ASP A 154 11.32 8.24 3.54
CA ASP A 154 11.21 9.67 3.88
C ASP A 154 10.42 10.44 2.80
N PHE A 155 10.68 10.12 1.53
CA PHE A 155 9.93 10.72 0.42
C PHE A 155 8.49 10.25 0.38
N ASN A 156 8.25 8.95 0.60
CA ASN A 156 6.91 8.39 0.65
C ASN A 156 6.06 9.07 1.73
N LEU A 157 6.64 9.30 2.90
CA LEU A 157 5.95 9.95 4.01
C LEU A 157 5.60 11.41 3.70
N ASP A 158 6.55 12.21 3.18
CA ASP A 158 6.29 13.62 2.83
C ASP A 158 5.23 13.75 1.71
N ILE A 159 5.23 12.85 0.72
CA ILE A 159 4.22 12.85 -0.34
C ILE A 159 2.84 12.46 0.23
N ALA A 160 2.82 11.46 1.12
CA ALA A 160 1.60 11.01 1.77
C ALA A 160 0.98 12.09 2.68
N ASP A 161 1.80 12.81 3.45
CA ASP A 161 1.35 13.95 4.26
C ASP A 161 0.72 15.04 3.39
N ARG A 162 1.34 15.38 2.26
CA ARG A 162 0.80 16.36 1.30
C ARG A 162 -0.53 15.89 0.70
N LEU A 163 -0.65 14.61 0.36
CA LEU A 163 -1.91 14.06 -0.13
C LEU A 163 -3.00 14.12 0.94
N ARG A 164 -2.69 13.76 2.17
CA ARG A 164 -3.61 13.88 3.31
C ARG A 164 -4.08 15.31 3.49
N ASP A 165 -3.17 16.28 3.45
CA ASP A 165 -3.51 17.69 3.62
C ASP A 165 -4.42 18.21 2.49
N LEU A 166 -4.19 17.76 1.23
CA LEU A 166 -5.07 18.04 0.11
C LEU A 166 -6.46 17.43 0.32
N LEU A 167 -6.55 16.20 0.80
CA LEU A 167 -7.82 15.52 1.05
C LEU A 167 -8.63 16.17 2.19
N LEU A 168 -7.97 16.65 3.23
CA LEU A 168 -8.60 17.28 4.39
C LEU A 168 -8.91 18.77 4.18
N THR A 169 -8.64 19.31 2.99
CA THR A 169 -8.90 20.71 2.64
C THR A 169 -9.80 20.78 1.41
N SER A 170 -10.72 21.76 1.39
CA SER A 170 -11.58 21.98 0.21
C SER A 170 -10.82 22.74 -0.87
N HIS A 171 -11.01 22.30 -2.12
CA HIS A 171 -10.32 22.85 -3.28
C HIS A 171 -11.22 23.03 -4.49
N ASP A 172 -10.80 23.91 -5.39
CA ASP A 172 -11.20 23.89 -6.81
C ASP A 172 -10.06 23.32 -7.65
N VAL A 173 -10.39 22.64 -8.73
CA VAL A 173 -9.42 22.11 -9.69
C VAL A 173 -9.67 22.76 -11.06
N ASP A 174 -8.65 23.42 -11.57
CA ASP A 174 -8.62 23.83 -12.98
C ASP A 174 -8.17 22.63 -13.80
N TRP A 175 -9.14 21.93 -14.38
CA TRP A 175 -8.88 20.69 -15.14
C TRP A 175 -8.10 20.91 -16.44
N GLU A 176 -8.08 22.13 -16.99
CA GLU A 176 -7.29 22.44 -18.16
C GLU A 176 -5.79 22.49 -17.84
N SER A 177 -5.44 23.21 -16.78
CA SER A 177 -4.03 23.36 -16.34
C SER A 177 -3.57 22.30 -15.34
N GLY A 178 -4.50 21.58 -14.70
CA GLY A 178 -4.21 20.68 -13.58
C GLY A 178 -3.92 21.37 -12.25
N ARG A 179 -4.15 22.68 -12.13
CA ARG A 179 -3.86 23.43 -10.92
C ARG A 179 -4.94 23.23 -9.87
N ILE A 180 -4.49 22.95 -8.64
CA ILE A 180 -5.33 22.93 -7.46
C ILE A 180 -5.27 24.32 -6.82
N VAL A 181 -6.43 24.92 -6.56
CA VAL A 181 -6.54 26.24 -5.97
C VAL A 181 -7.52 26.21 -4.80
N SER A 182 -7.45 27.21 -3.93
CA SER A 182 -8.42 27.36 -2.85
C SER A 182 -9.83 27.51 -3.43
N GLY A 183 -10.78 26.71 -2.94
CA GLY A 183 -12.15 26.69 -3.43
C GLY A 183 -13.01 25.72 -2.66
N ALA A 184 -14.23 25.49 -3.13
CA ALA A 184 -15.22 24.65 -2.46
C ALA A 184 -15.91 23.61 -3.36
N THR A 185 -15.50 23.51 -4.61
CA THR A 185 -16.11 22.56 -5.57
C THR A 185 -15.86 21.11 -5.12
N TYR A 186 -14.65 20.84 -4.62
CA TYR A 186 -14.27 19.55 -4.05
C TYR A 186 -14.08 19.73 -2.54
N PRO A 187 -15.08 19.34 -1.72
CA PRO A 187 -15.01 19.49 -0.27
C PRO A 187 -13.94 18.56 0.31
N ALA A 188 -13.47 18.90 1.52
CA ALA A 188 -12.67 18.01 2.32
C ALA A 188 -13.40 16.67 2.53
N VAL A 189 -12.66 15.56 2.50
CA VAL A 189 -13.19 14.23 2.81
C VAL A 189 -13.48 14.10 4.32
N SER A 190 -14.33 13.14 4.71
CA SER A 190 -14.63 12.89 6.13
C SER A 190 -13.48 12.29 6.90
N GLY A 191 -12.60 11.55 6.22
CA GLY A 191 -11.41 10.93 6.81
C GLY A 191 -10.31 10.67 5.79
N ALA A 192 -9.10 11.10 6.11
CA ALA A 192 -7.88 10.72 5.41
C ALA A 192 -6.88 10.25 6.47
N HIS A 193 -6.77 8.93 6.65
CA HIS A 193 -5.98 8.33 7.70
C HIS A 193 -4.68 7.77 7.13
N MET A 194 -3.57 8.10 7.80
CA MET A 194 -2.24 7.61 7.45
C MET A 194 -1.97 6.27 8.13
N THR A 195 -1.32 5.35 7.45
CA THR A 195 -0.88 4.08 8.05
C THR A 195 0.32 4.26 8.98
N ARG A 196 1.06 5.33 8.81
CA ARG A 196 2.14 5.80 9.69
C ARG A 196 2.29 7.31 9.56
N ASP A 197 2.83 7.94 10.58
CA ASP A 197 3.07 9.39 10.62
C ASP A 197 4.42 9.71 11.26
N THR A 198 4.74 11.01 11.35
CA THR A 198 5.95 11.52 11.99
C THR A 198 5.79 11.80 13.49
N ALA A 199 4.65 11.50 14.08
CA ALA A 199 4.34 11.87 15.47
C ALA A 199 5.03 10.99 16.52
N GLY A 200 5.83 10.04 16.11
CA GLY A 200 6.62 9.21 17.00
C GLY A 200 7.72 9.99 17.73
N PRO A 201 8.04 9.60 18.95
CA PRO A 201 8.81 10.42 19.88
C PRO A 201 10.31 10.57 19.57
N ASP A 202 10.90 9.74 18.75
CA ASP A 202 12.29 9.89 18.31
C ASP A 202 12.40 9.72 16.83
N GLU A 203 12.29 10.83 16.14
CA GLU A 203 12.38 10.84 14.69
C GLU A 203 11.19 10.16 13.99
N GLY A 204 10.12 9.99 14.69
CA GLY A 204 8.76 10.05 14.27
C GLY A 204 8.19 8.91 13.50
N ASP A 205 8.98 8.08 12.90
CA ASP A 205 8.49 7.09 11.97
C ASP A 205 8.48 5.69 12.60
N PHE A 206 7.46 4.91 12.35
CA PHE A 206 7.34 3.54 12.83
C PHE A 206 7.11 2.56 11.68
N GLU A 207 7.44 1.32 11.94
CA GLU A 207 7.24 0.23 11.02
C GLU A 207 5.77 -0.21 11.06
N ALA A 208 5.12 -0.25 9.91
CA ALA A 208 3.75 -0.72 9.77
C ALA A 208 3.71 -2.01 8.95
N GLY A 209 3.20 -3.08 9.53
CA GLY A 209 3.07 -4.37 8.86
C GLY A 209 2.04 -4.34 7.74
N LEU A 210 2.20 -5.16 6.69
CA LEU A 210 1.29 -5.16 5.54
C LEU A 210 -0.15 -5.54 5.92
N ALA A 211 -0.34 -6.44 6.87
CA ALA A 211 -1.67 -6.78 7.34
C ALA A 211 -2.32 -5.60 8.07
N TYR A 212 -1.57 -4.91 8.93
CA TYR A 212 -2.04 -3.70 9.60
C TYR A 212 -2.50 -2.63 8.59
N ARG A 213 -1.70 -2.33 7.56
CA ARG A 213 -2.02 -1.33 6.52
C ARG A 213 -3.34 -1.65 5.80
N ALA A 214 -3.50 -2.90 5.34
CA ALA A 214 -4.73 -3.34 4.69
C ALA A 214 -5.92 -3.37 5.65
N THR A 215 -5.72 -3.84 6.89
CA THR A 215 -6.78 -3.91 7.90
C THR A 215 -7.29 -2.52 8.28
N MET A 216 -6.46 -1.48 8.26
CA MET A 216 -6.94 -0.10 8.43
C MET A 216 -8.01 0.25 7.40
N ALA A 217 -7.76 -0.03 6.12
CA ALA A 217 -8.72 0.26 5.06
C ALA A 217 -10.00 -0.56 5.22
N ASN A 218 -9.86 -1.85 5.50
CA ASN A 218 -11.00 -2.77 5.62
C ASN A 218 -11.86 -2.43 6.85
N SER A 219 -11.23 -2.14 8.01
CA SER A 219 -11.94 -1.85 9.26
C SER A 219 -12.75 -0.56 9.22
N VAL A 220 -12.29 0.44 8.49
CA VAL A 220 -13.01 1.71 8.38
C VAL A 220 -13.99 1.76 7.21
N GLY A 221 -13.98 0.75 6.33
CA GLY A 221 -14.76 0.75 5.09
C GLY A 221 -14.30 1.88 4.16
N ALA A 222 -13.01 1.90 3.86
CA ALA A 222 -12.43 2.95 3.04
C ALA A 222 -12.96 2.92 1.60
N ASP A 223 -13.12 4.10 0.99
CA ASP A 223 -13.47 4.24 -0.42
C ASP A 223 -12.25 4.07 -1.33
N ALA A 224 -11.03 4.21 -0.79
CA ALA A 224 -9.77 3.90 -1.47
C ALA A 224 -8.61 3.68 -0.49
N LEU A 225 -7.66 2.82 -0.88
CA LEU A 225 -6.34 2.65 -0.27
C LEU A 225 -5.25 3.06 -1.26
N ILE A 226 -4.50 4.09 -0.93
CA ILE A 226 -3.46 4.68 -1.77
C ILE A 226 -2.09 4.44 -1.13
N ALA A 227 -1.32 3.49 -1.64
CA ALA A 227 0.04 3.23 -1.18
C ALA A 227 1.05 3.96 -2.07
N ILE A 228 1.88 4.78 -1.44
CA ILE A 228 2.85 5.64 -2.09
C ILE A 228 4.24 5.07 -1.88
N HIS A 229 4.89 4.77 -2.97
CA HIS A 229 6.24 4.24 -3.09
C HIS A 229 7.03 4.98 -4.17
N ASN A 230 8.31 4.73 -4.20
CA ASN A 230 9.19 5.11 -5.27
C ASN A 230 10.06 3.94 -5.70
N ASN A 231 10.31 3.85 -6.98
CA ASN A 231 10.94 2.73 -7.63
C ASN A 231 12.43 2.62 -7.32
N THR A 232 13.00 1.44 -7.53
CA THR A 232 14.43 1.19 -7.48
C THR A 232 14.90 0.45 -8.73
N GLY A 233 16.11 0.71 -9.16
CA GLY A 233 16.69 0.06 -10.34
C GLY A 233 18.16 0.37 -10.51
N THR A 234 18.69 -0.03 -11.65
CA THR A 234 20.02 0.35 -12.14
C THR A 234 19.85 0.96 -13.52
N ASP A 235 20.88 1.61 -14.05
CA ASP A 235 20.90 2.20 -15.40
C ASP A 235 20.35 1.30 -16.50
N ARG A 236 20.38 -0.02 -16.29
CA ARG A 236 19.88 -1.03 -17.25
C ARG A 236 18.42 -1.41 -17.04
N THR A 237 17.87 -1.09 -15.87
CA THR A 237 16.51 -1.45 -15.46
C THR A 237 15.61 -0.24 -15.27
N PHE A 238 16.16 0.98 -15.36
CA PHE A 238 15.34 2.18 -15.38
C PHE A 238 14.39 2.13 -16.58
N GLN A 239 13.15 2.38 -16.30
CA GLN A 239 12.10 2.41 -17.30
C GLN A 239 11.59 3.85 -17.46
N ASP A 240 11.10 4.15 -18.63
CA ASP A 240 10.57 5.44 -18.95
C ASP A 240 9.21 5.28 -19.65
N PRO A 241 8.20 5.90 -19.16
CA PRO A 241 8.17 6.75 -17.98
C PRO A 241 8.47 5.97 -16.69
N PRO A 242 9.10 6.60 -15.69
CA PRO A 242 9.59 5.92 -14.49
C PRO A 242 8.47 5.39 -13.59
N ARG A 243 7.25 5.89 -13.73
CA ARG A 243 6.12 5.54 -12.89
C ARG A 243 5.47 4.21 -13.28
N ALA A 244 4.97 3.53 -12.28
CA ALA A 244 4.02 2.43 -12.43
C ALA A 244 2.93 2.55 -11.35
N VAL A 245 1.69 2.23 -11.71
CA VAL A 245 0.58 2.16 -10.76
C VAL A 245 0.01 0.75 -10.79
N PHE A 246 0.23 0.02 -9.72
CA PHE A 246 -0.23 -1.36 -9.55
C PHE A 246 -1.55 -1.39 -8.80
N TYR A 247 -2.52 -2.15 -9.28
CA TYR A 247 -3.87 -2.21 -8.72
C TYR A 247 -4.22 -3.61 -8.20
N ALA A 248 -5.16 -3.67 -7.25
CA ALA A 248 -5.67 -4.92 -6.69
C ALA A 248 -6.53 -5.66 -7.73
N LEU A 249 -6.14 -6.89 -8.06
CA LEU A 249 -6.84 -7.74 -9.04
C LEU A 249 -8.24 -8.17 -8.59
N SER A 250 -8.41 -8.36 -7.29
CA SER A 250 -9.61 -8.94 -6.70
C SER A 250 -10.66 -7.92 -6.26
N VAL A 251 -10.36 -6.61 -6.41
CA VAL A 251 -11.26 -5.54 -5.93
C VAL A 251 -11.70 -4.67 -7.09
N ASP A 252 -12.99 -4.68 -7.37
CA ASP A 252 -13.61 -3.92 -8.44
C ASP A 252 -13.29 -2.42 -8.33
N GLY A 253 -12.97 -1.80 -9.48
CA GLY A 253 -12.63 -0.38 -9.58
C GLY A 253 -11.18 -0.03 -9.25
N SER A 254 -10.37 -0.96 -8.73
CA SER A 254 -8.95 -0.70 -8.48
C SER A 254 -8.16 -0.38 -9.75
N ASP A 255 -8.50 -1.05 -10.84
CA ASP A 255 -7.95 -0.82 -12.18
C ASP A 255 -8.26 0.60 -12.69
N ARG A 256 -9.50 1.05 -12.54
CA ARG A 256 -9.93 2.41 -12.91
C ARG A 256 -9.27 3.47 -12.01
N LEU A 257 -9.18 3.21 -10.70
CA LEU A 257 -8.46 4.09 -9.77
C LEU A 257 -7.01 4.27 -10.20
N ALA A 258 -6.32 3.16 -10.51
CA ALA A 258 -4.94 3.18 -10.97
C ALA A 258 -4.78 3.95 -12.29
N SER A 259 -5.67 3.72 -13.25
CA SER A 259 -5.65 4.37 -14.56
C SER A 259 -5.81 5.89 -14.49
N LEU A 260 -6.72 6.36 -13.65
CA LEU A 260 -6.95 7.80 -13.46
C LEU A 260 -5.80 8.46 -12.69
N ILE A 261 -5.23 7.78 -11.70
CA ILE A 261 -4.02 8.27 -11.00
C ILE A 261 -2.84 8.32 -11.97
N ASP A 262 -2.62 7.28 -12.77
CA ASP A 262 -1.53 7.25 -13.76
C ASP A 262 -1.63 8.42 -14.74
N GLU A 263 -2.81 8.66 -15.29
CA GLU A 263 -3.04 9.78 -16.22
C GLU A 263 -2.71 11.14 -15.58
N GLU A 264 -3.12 11.38 -14.35
CA GLU A 264 -2.84 12.63 -13.65
C GLU A 264 -1.38 12.74 -13.19
N LEU A 265 -0.72 11.62 -12.90
CA LEU A 265 0.73 11.61 -12.65
C LEU A 265 1.52 11.93 -13.91
N VAL A 266 1.11 11.45 -15.09
CA VAL A 266 1.69 11.89 -16.39
C VAL A 266 1.67 13.40 -16.48
N ARG A 267 0.49 14.00 -16.27
CA ARG A 267 0.32 15.46 -16.32
C ARG A 267 1.21 16.18 -15.30
N SER A 268 1.27 15.68 -14.07
CA SER A 268 2.07 16.28 -12.99
C SER A 268 3.56 16.21 -13.24
N PHE A 269 4.04 15.13 -13.87
CA PHE A 269 5.46 14.89 -14.09
C PHE A 269 5.97 15.45 -15.42
N ASP A 270 5.10 15.72 -16.39
CA ASP A 270 5.47 16.25 -17.71
C ASP A 270 6.40 17.49 -17.67
N PRO A 271 6.19 18.48 -16.78
CA PRO A 271 7.11 19.61 -16.67
C PRO A 271 8.55 19.26 -16.26
N TYR A 272 8.75 18.06 -15.69
CA TYR A 272 10.03 17.55 -15.21
C TYR A 272 10.63 16.49 -16.13
N ALA A 273 9.94 16.14 -17.23
CA ALA A 273 10.24 15.00 -18.10
C ALA A 273 11.44 15.20 -19.04
N THR A 274 12.18 16.31 -18.96
CA THR A 274 13.28 16.64 -19.88
C THR A 274 14.46 15.65 -19.81
N GLU A 275 14.56 14.89 -18.75
CA GLU A 275 15.64 13.93 -18.50
C GLU A 275 15.18 12.47 -18.64
N TRP A 276 13.89 12.22 -18.88
CA TRP A 276 13.35 10.87 -18.90
C TRP A 276 13.40 10.29 -20.29
N GLN A 277 14.34 9.40 -20.50
CA GLN A 277 14.54 8.69 -21.76
C GLN A 277 14.49 7.19 -21.51
N GLY A 278 13.50 6.52 -22.03
CA GLY A 278 13.40 5.09 -21.91
C GLY A 278 12.27 4.51 -22.76
N SER A 279 12.19 3.21 -22.77
CA SER A 279 11.25 2.43 -23.60
C SER A 279 10.50 1.39 -22.76
N GLY A 280 10.32 1.64 -21.46
CA GLY A 280 9.68 0.68 -20.55
C GLY A 280 8.17 0.64 -20.70
N ILE A 281 7.58 -0.51 -20.40
CA ILE A 281 6.14 -0.69 -20.24
C ILE A 281 5.82 -0.35 -18.79
N GLN A 282 5.73 0.93 -18.47
CA GLN A 282 5.20 1.40 -17.21
C GLN A 282 3.78 1.94 -17.43
N GLY A 283 3.18 2.45 -16.40
CA GLY A 283 1.80 2.90 -16.38
C GLY A 283 0.95 1.98 -15.52
N THR A 284 -0.30 1.81 -15.87
CA THR A 284 -1.24 1.01 -15.09
C THR A 284 -1.12 -0.47 -15.42
N ALA A 285 -0.84 -1.30 -14.41
CA ALA A 285 -0.78 -2.75 -14.53
C ALA A 285 -1.14 -3.42 -13.19
N SER A 286 -1.38 -4.72 -13.20
CA SER A 286 -1.35 -5.54 -12.00
C SER A 286 -0.10 -6.44 -11.99
N ARG A 287 0.28 -6.92 -10.81
CA ARG A 287 1.28 -7.98 -10.67
C ARG A 287 0.60 -9.21 -10.10
N ARG A 288 0.72 -10.33 -10.82
CA ARG A 288 0.05 -11.57 -10.48
C ARG A 288 1.07 -12.64 -10.09
N ASP A 289 0.81 -13.32 -8.99
CA ASP A 289 1.53 -14.53 -8.60
C ASP A 289 1.04 -15.69 -9.47
N VAL A 290 1.92 -16.33 -10.23
CA VAL A 290 1.53 -17.37 -11.19
C VAL A 290 1.05 -18.66 -10.52
N ASP A 291 1.49 -18.93 -9.30
CA ASP A 291 1.17 -20.17 -8.60
C ASP A 291 -0.24 -20.10 -7.98
N THR A 292 -0.68 -18.92 -7.57
CA THR A 292 -1.96 -18.71 -6.91
C THR A 292 -2.97 -17.97 -7.77
N GLY A 293 -2.53 -17.25 -8.80
CA GLY A 293 -3.36 -16.37 -9.62
C GLY A 293 -3.81 -15.08 -8.90
N SER A 294 -3.37 -14.88 -7.66
CA SER A 294 -3.73 -13.71 -6.84
C SER A 294 -2.74 -12.56 -7.01
N ASP A 295 -3.03 -11.43 -6.36
CA ASP A 295 -2.09 -10.31 -6.31
C ASP A 295 -0.74 -10.72 -5.75
N PHE A 296 0.31 -10.30 -6.46
CA PHE A 296 1.68 -10.47 -6.01
C PHE A 296 1.95 -9.68 -4.73
N TYR A 297 1.48 -8.46 -4.66
CA TYR A 297 1.66 -7.60 -3.50
C TYR A 297 0.73 -7.99 -2.35
N GLY A 298 1.32 -8.22 -1.18
CA GLY A 298 0.59 -8.60 0.02
C GLY A 298 -0.41 -7.56 0.53
N LEU A 299 -0.15 -6.28 0.29
CA LEU A 299 -1.07 -5.20 0.61
C LEU A 299 -2.34 -5.28 -0.24
N LEU A 300 -2.18 -5.33 -1.57
CA LEU A 300 -3.28 -5.40 -2.53
C LEU A 300 -4.14 -6.65 -2.33
N ARG A 301 -3.48 -7.80 -2.10
CA ARG A 301 -4.16 -9.09 -1.86
C ARG A 301 -5.07 -9.09 -0.63
N ARG A 302 -4.79 -8.25 0.35
CA ARG A 302 -5.53 -8.15 1.61
C ARG A 302 -6.55 -7.03 1.65
N SER A 303 -6.51 -6.12 0.70
CA SER A 303 -7.45 -4.99 0.65
C SER A 303 -8.83 -5.46 0.20
N GLU A 304 -9.87 -4.97 0.86
CA GLU A 304 -11.27 -5.06 0.47
C GLU A 304 -11.78 -3.76 -0.18
N ALA A 305 -11.02 -2.69 -0.03
CA ALA A 305 -11.25 -1.41 -0.70
C ALA A 305 -10.51 -1.33 -2.04
N PRO A 306 -10.97 -0.54 -3.03
CA PRO A 306 -10.19 -0.21 -4.21
C PRO A 306 -8.79 0.26 -3.81
N ALA A 307 -7.75 -0.42 -4.29
CA ALA A 307 -6.40 -0.24 -3.79
C ALA A 307 -5.35 -0.17 -4.89
N VAL A 308 -4.36 0.71 -4.67
CA VAL A 308 -3.23 0.88 -5.58
C VAL A 308 -1.91 1.00 -4.83
N ILE A 309 -0.82 0.56 -5.48
CA ILE A 309 0.56 0.88 -5.12
C ILE A 309 1.14 1.74 -6.24
N ILE A 310 1.62 2.91 -5.91
CA ILE A 310 2.19 3.87 -6.85
C ILE A 310 3.71 3.84 -6.71
N GLU A 311 4.39 3.50 -7.78
CA GLU A 311 5.85 3.55 -7.91
C GLU A 311 6.20 4.75 -8.80
N GLY A 312 6.43 5.92 -8.17
CA GLY A 312 6.48 7.18 -8.90
C GLY A 312 7.72 7.36 -9.75
N VAL A 313 8.88 7.50 -9.12
CA VAL A 313 10.16 7.72 -9.79
C VAL A 313 11.25 6.87 -9.14
N TYR A 314 12.40 6.71 -9.79
CA TYR A 314 13.50 5.90 -9.25
C TYR A 314 14.33 6.69 -8.24
N VAL A 315 14.33 6.27 -6.98
CA VAL A 315 15.19 6.87 -5.94
C VAL A 315 16.68 6.61 -6.21
N THR A 316 16.99 5.60 -7.00
CA THR A 316 18.36 5.21 -7.36
C THR A 316 18.86 5.90 -8.64
N ASP A 317 18.02 6.63 -9.38
CA ASP A 317 18.42 7.47 -10.50
C ASP A 317 18.82 8.85 -10.00
N PRO A 318 20.03 9.38 -10.32
CA PRO A 318 20.50 10.65 -9.78
C PRO A 318 19.59 11.85 -10.10
N ALA A 319 19.06 11.93 -11.32
CA ALA A 319 18.22 13.05 -11.75
C ALA A 319 16.83 12.99 -11.05
N GLN A 320 16.23 11.81 -10.99
CA GLN A 320 14.94 11.61 -10.35
C GLN A 320 15.01 11.72 -8.83
N ASN A 321 16.07 11.22 -8.22
CA ASN A 321 16.33 11.46 -6.80
C ASN A 321 16.46 12.94 -6.48
N GLN A 322 17.13 13.71 -7.33
CA GLN A 322 17.24 15.15 -7.16
C GLN A 322 15.87 15.84 -7.27
N LEU A 323 14.96 15.38 -8.13
CA LEU A 323 13.58 15.86 -8.15
C LEU A 323 12.86 15.54 -6.83
N LEU A 324 12.96 14.32 -6.32
CA LEU A 324 12.37 13.92 -5.03
C LEU A 324 12.87 14.77 -3.87
N GLN A 325 14.11 15.27 -3.90
CA GLN A 325 14.61 16.17 -2.88
C GLN A 325 13.95 17.57 -2.93
N THR A 326 13.24 17.93 -4.01
CA THR A 326 12.53 19.20 -4.11
C THR A 326 11.09 19.11 -3.58
N THR A 327 10.70 20.07 -2.75
CA THR A 327 9.32 20.14 -2.25
C THR A 327 8.30 20.36 -3.36
N VAL A 328 8.69 21.06 -4.42
CA VAL A 328 7.81 21.34 -5.57
C VAL A 328 7.44 20.07 -6.31
N PHE A 329 8.40 19.16 -6.54
CA PHE A 329 8.12 17.89 -7.19
C PHE A 329 7.25 16.97 -6.32
N ARG A 330 7.56 16.85 -5.04
CA ARG A 330 6.73 16.05 -4.12
C ARG A 330 5.30 16.61 -4.00
N GLN A 331 5.14 17.92 -4.04
CA GLN A 331 3.80 18.55 -4.11
C GLN A 331 3.07 18.19 -5.41
N ALA A 332 3.74 18.30 -6.56
CA ALA A 332 3.16 17.93 -7.85
C ALA A 332 2.77 16.44 -7.90
N TYR A 333 3.54 15.59 -7.25
CA TYR A 333 3.24 14.16 -7.10
C TYR A 333 1.94 13.96 -6.32
N ALA A 334 1.83 14.55 -5.13
CA ALA A 334 0.61 14.46 -4.31
C ALA A 334 -0.62 15.04 -5.03
N GLU A 335 -0.45 16.15 -5.74
CA GLU A 335 -1.52 16.78 -6.54
C GLU A 335 -1.99 15.88 -7.69
N GLY A 336 -1.09 15.15 -8.34
CA GLY A 336 -1.45 14.15 -9.34
C GLY A 336 -2.31 13.04 -8.76
N ILE A 337 -1.91 12.49 -7.62
CA ILE A 337 -2.68 11.46 -6.94
C ILE A 337 -4.06 12.00 -6.53
N TYR A 338 -4.11 13.18 -5.93
CA TYR A 338 -5.36 13.83 -5.52
C TYR A 338 -6.34 13.99 -6.68
N ARG A 339 -5.90 14.50 -7.83
CA ARG A 339 -6.76 14.68 -9.01
C ARG A 339 -7.26 13.36 -9.56
N GLY A 340 -6.39 12.35 -9.65
CA GLY A 340 -6.79 11.01 -10.09
C GLY A 340 -7.84 10.39 -9.17
N LEU A 341 -7.65 10.51 -7.85
CA LEU A 341 -8.60 10.03 -6.85
C LEU A 341 -9.94 10.78 -6.92
N VAL A 342 -9.93 12.12 -7.05
CA VAL A 342 -11.17 12.90 -7.19
C VAL A 342 -11.94 12.47 -8.43
N ARG A 343 -11.27 12.29 -9.58
CA ARG A 343 -11.89 11.77 -10.81
C ARG A 343 -12.47 10.38 -10.60
N PHE A 344 -11.72 9.48 -9.94
CA PHE A 344 -12.20 8.14 -9.61
C PHE A 344 -13.48 8.18 -8.80
N LEU A 345 -13.52 8.99 -7.74
CA LEU A 345 -14.66 9.04 -6.84
C LEU A 345 -15.89 9.73 -7.47
N THR A 346 -15.69 10.74 -8.33
CA THR A 346 -16.78 11.63 -8.75
C THR A 346 -17.22 11.51 -10.20
N THR A 347 -16.49 10.77 -11.05
CA THR A 347 -16.80 10.63 -12.47
C THR A 347 -16.88 9.17 -12.90
N ASP A 348 -17.30 8.92 -14.14
CA ASP A 348 -17.29 7.61 -14.81
C ASP A 348 -16.15 7.48 -15.84
N GLU A 349 -15.18 8.40 -15.82
CA GLU A 349 -14.01 8.35 -16.70
C GLU A 349 -13.17 7.09 -16.46
N THR A 350 -12.55 6.57 -17.51
CA THR A 350 -11.80 5.31 -17.47
C THR A 350 -10.30 5.49 -17.26
N GLY A 351 -9.75 6.66 -17.59
CA GLY A 351 -8.32 6.97 -17.46
C GLY A 351 -7.44 6.37 -18.55
N SER A 352 -6.16 6.23 -18.25
CA SER A 352 -5.12 5.67 -19.13
C SER A 352 -5.39 4.19 -19.47
N PRO A 353 -4.87 3.69 -20.60
CA PRO A 353 -4.94 2.26 -20.91
C PRO A 353 -4.29 1.39 -19.83
N ILE A 354 -4.90 0.24 -19.55
CA ILE A 354 -4.41 -0.76 -18.62
C ILE A 354 -3.58 -1.77 -19.39
N ASN A 355 -2.39 -2.06 -18.89
CA ASN A 355 -1.53 -3.11 -19.43
C ASN A 355 -1.96 -4.50 -18.94
N GLU A 356 -1.59 -5.53 -19.71
CA GLU A 356 -1.77 -6.92 -19.27
C GLU A 356 -1.06 -7.16 -17.92
N PRO A 357 -1.61 -8.03 -17.07
CA PRO A 357 -0.97 -8.39 -15.81
C PRO A 357 0.46 -8.91 -16.00
N ILE A 358 1.35 -8.48 -15.14
CA ILE A 358 2.75 -8.92 -15.13
C ILE A 358 2.86 -10.12 -14.21
N ASP A 359 3.23 -11.27 -14.79
CA ASP A 359 3.35 -12.52 -14.05
C ASP A 359 4.70 -12.62 -13.33
N PHE A 360 4.65 -13.00 -12.05
CA PHE A 360 5.82 -13.26 -11.22
C PHE A 360 5.80 -14.69 -10.70
N GLN A 361 6.94 -15.37 -10.76
CA GLN A 361 7.13 -16.65 -10.10
C GLN A 361 7.78 -16.46 -8.73
N GLY A 362 7.27 -17.23 -7.79
CA GLY A 362 7.87 -17.34 -6.48
C GLY A 362 7.00 -16.70 -5.39
N ASN A 363 7.03 -17.37 -4.27
CA ASN A 363 6.32 -16.96 -3.08
C ASN A 363 6.92 -15.67 -2.56
N VAL A 364 6.32 -14.58 -2.94
CA VAL A 364 6.62 -13.29 -2.34
C VAL A 364 5.87 -13.22 -1.03
N GLY A 365 6.34 -13.98 -0.10
CA GLY A 365 6.15 -13.63 1.28
C GLY A 365 6.80 -12.27 1.43
N SER A 366 6.01 -11.25 1.70
CA SER A 366 6.56 -10.05 2.31
C SER A 366 7.49 -10.53 3.42
N PRO A 367 8.71 -10.02 3.51
CA PRO A 367 9.51 -10.29 4.68
C PRO A 367 8.61 -9.96 5.87
N THR A 368 8.23 -10.96 6.62
CA THR A 368 7.66 -10.72 7.95
C THR A 368 8.73 -9.91 8.64
N THR A 369 8.39 -8.71 9.04
CA THR A 369 9.28 -7.87 9.82
C THR A 369 9.49 -8.55 11.16
N THR A 370 10.46 -9.47 11.20
CA THR A 370 10.76 -10.27 12.40
C THR A 370 11.26 -9.41 13.56
N ASN A 371 11.43 -8.09 13.32
CA ASN A 371 11.91 -7.11 14.28
C ASN A 371 11.04 -5.86 14.34
N CYS A 372 9.78 -5.95 13.98
CA CYS A 372 8.86 -4.82 14.11
C CYS A 372 8.72 -4.42 15.58
N VAL A 373 8.76 -3.12 15.83
CA VAL A 373 8.57 -2.54 17.16
C VAL A 373 7.37 -1.60 17.10
N VAL A 374 6.36 -1.90 17.90
CA VAL A 374 5.21 -1.00 18.07
C VAL A 374 5.69 0.27 18.76
N PRO A 375 5.28 1.46 18.30
CA PRO A 375 5.71 2.72 18.87
C PRO A 375 5.27 2.88 20.33
N GLU A 376 6.22 3.00 21.22
CA GLU A 376 5.96 3.19 22.65
C GLU A 376 5.71 4.65 22.98
N GLN A 377 4.89 4.90 24.01
CA GLN A 377 4.80 6.22 24.60
C GLN A 377 6.11 6.52 25.32
N ARG A 378 6.76 7.64 24.98
CA ARG A 378 7.84 8.14 25.83
C ARG A 378 7.23 8.83 27.03
N VAL A 379 7.67 8.40 28.19
CA VAL A 379 7.44 9.13 29.43
C VAL A 379 8.26 10.42 29.34
N PRO A 380 7.66 11.61 29.52
CA PRO A 380 8.34 12.89 29.42
C PRO A 380 9.47 13.02 30.44
#